data_f334d0a4ce97cdbdad6a5017f480eb14
#
_entry.id   f334d0a4ce97cdbdad6a5017f480eb14
#
_cell.length_a   1.000
_cell.length_b   1.000
_cell.length_c   1.000
_cell.angle_alpha   90.00
_cell.angle_beta   90.00
_cell.angle_gamma   90.00
#
_symmetry.space_group_name_H-M   'P 1'
#
loop_
_entity.id
_entity.type
_entity.pdbx_description
1 polymer ?
#
loop_
_entity_poly.entity_id
_entity_poly.type
_entity_poly.pdbx_seq_one_letter_code
_entity_poly.pdbx_strand_id
1 'polypeptide(L)'
;VRLVAKDNKLETTATDNDIAVQGTAEAFVESEGVTTVSAHKLYEIIRKTPEGVMVEVEVSSDGDRMSVKAGKAKFSLACISADAFPYINAIKDGKTFSINGKNLKRALTKAIFSASTEDTRQYLNGIYMHVASCKDGNPCLRFVATDGHRLSQVDLALPEGAEDVIA
;
A
#
# COMPACT_ATOMS: atom_id res chain seq x y z
N VAL A 1 1.94 -10.19 -5.32
CA VAL A 1 2.62 -9.81 -4.09
C VAL A 1 3.93 -10.55 -3.96
N ARG A 2 4.99 -9.85 -3.65
CA ARG A 2 6.30 -10.40 -3.31
C ARG A 2 6.35 -10.66 -1.81
N LEU A 3 6.83 -11.83 -1.43
CA LEU A 3 6.99 -12.29 -0.05
C LEU A 3 8.47 -12.53 0.20
N VAL A 4 8.99 -12.01 1.31
CA VAL A 4 10.37 -12.24 1.76
C VAL A 4 10.31 -12.74 3.19
N ALA A 5 10.79 -13.96 3.41
CA ALA A 5 10.94 -14.54 4.73
C ALA A 5 12.40 -14.39 5.16
N LYS A 6 12.67 -13.61 6.18
CA LYS A 6 14.01 -13.33 6.70
C LYS A 6 13.96 -12.82 8.14
N ASP A 7 14.99 -13.13 8.93
CA ASP A 7 15.17 -12.61 10.31
C ASP A 7 13.92 -12.74 11.19
N ASN A 8 13.22 -13.89 11.13
CA ASN A 8 11.95 -14.14 11.81
C ASN A 8 10.84 -13.12 11.45
N LYS A 9 10.86 -12.59 10.24
CA LYS A 9 9.85 -11.69 9.70
C LYS A 9 9.39 -12.15 8.33
N LEU A 10 8.14 -11.87 8.04
CA LEU A 10 7.58 -11.96 6.70
C LEU A 10 7.32 -10.53 6.20
N GLU A 11 8.10 -10.12 5.23
CA GLU A 11 7.87 -8.85 4.52
C GLU A 11 7.01 -9.12 3.28
N THR A 12 6.02 -8.29 3.08
CA THR A 12 5.11 -8.36 1.93
C THR A 12 5.17 -7.06 1.15
N THR A 13 5.30 -7.14 -0.15
CA THR A 13 5.20 -5.96 -1.04
C THR A 13 4.22 -6.26 -2.16
N ALA A 14 3.19 -5.45 -2.29
CA ALA A 14 2.22 -5.54 -3.36
C ALA A 14 2.24 -4.25 -4.20
N THR A 15 2.01 -4.38 -5.48
CA THR A 15 1.92 -3.23 -6.41
C THR A 15 1.02 -3.56 -7.58
N ASP A 16 0.44 -2.52 -8.16
CA ASP A 16 -0.24 -2.49 -9.46
C ASP A 16 0.55 -1.69 -10.50
N ASN A 17 1.81 -1.33 -10.20
CA ASN A 17 2.76 -0.46 -10.90
C ASN A 17 2.60 1.05 -10.61
N ASP A 18 1.44 1.51 -10.19
CA ASP A 18 1.19 2.92 -9.83
C ASP A 18 1.31 3.13 -8.32
N ILE A 19 0.83 2.17 -7.55
CA ILE A 19 0.85 2.21 -6.08
C ILE A 19 1.59 0.98 -5.57
N ALA A 20 2.39 1.19 -4.53
CA ALA A 20 3.02 0.11 -3.79
C ALA A 20 2.63 0.14 -2.31
N VAL A 21 2.32 -1.03 -1.78
CA VAL A 21 2.05 -1.23 -0.36
C VAL A 21 3.02 -2.25 0.19
N GLN A 22 3.67 -1.88 1.29
CA GLN A 22 4.59 -2.76 2.00
C GLN A 22 4.11 -2.98 3.43
N GLY A 23 4.23 -4.21 3.90
CA GLY A 23 3.91 -4.59 5.27
C GLY A 23 4.90 -5.61 5.79
N THR A 24 5.06 -5.66 7.11
CA THR A 24 5.92 -6.61 7.81
C THR A 24 5.14 -7.24 8.95
N ALA A 25 5.25 -8.55 9.11
CA ALA A 25 4.70 -9.30 10.21
C ALA A 25 5.77 -10.19 10.84
N GLU A 26 5.66 -10.44 12.14
CA GLU A 26 6.48 -11.45 12.80
C GLU A 26 6.10 -12.84 12.29
N ALA A 27 7.09 -13.67 12.03
CA ALA A 27 6.91 -15.02 11.53
C ALA A 27 8.04 -15.92 12.06
N PHE A 28 7.74 -17.18 12.31
CA PHE A 28 8.78 -18.17 12.53
C PHE A 28 9.34 -18.61 11.17
N VAL A 29 10.59 -18.28 10.88
CA VAL A 29 11.24 -18.55 9.60
C VAL A 29 12.20 -19.73 9.78
N GLU A 30 11.81 -20.91 9.26
CA GLU A 30 12.67 -22.10 9.24
C GLU A 30 13.73 -22.00 8.15
N SER A 31 13.38 -21.42 7.01
CA SER A 31 14.27 -21.22 5.86
C SER A 31 14.01 -19.87 5.21
N GLU A 32 15.05 -19.08 5.07
CA GLU A 32 14.95 -17.77 4.39
C GLU A 32 14.70 -17.96 2.90
N GLY A 33 13.92 -17.05 2.32
CA GLY A 33 13.61 -17.12 0.91
C GLY A 33 12.72 -15.97 0.43
N VAL A 34 12.57 -15.92 -0.89
CA VAL A 34 11.73 -14.94 -1.56
C VAL A 34 10.90 -15.62 -2.65
N THR A 35 9.65 -15.21 -2.76
CA THR A 35 8.75 -15.66 -3.83
C THR A 35 7.77 -14.58 -4.21
N THR A 36 7.10 -14.75 -5.34
CA THR A 36 6.02 -13.87 -5.80
C THR A 36 4.80 -14.70 -6.18
N VAL A 37 3.64 -14.32 -5.65
CA VAL A 37 2.36 -14.97 -5.93
C VAL A 37 1.28 -13.96 -6.24
N SER A 38 0.14 -14.43 -6.77
CA SER A 38 -1.04 -13.60 -6.97
C SER A 38 -1.54 -13.02 -5.64
N ALA A 39 -1.51 -11.69 -5.49
CA ALA A 39 -1.97 -10.98 -4.30
C ALA A 39 -3.45 -11.31 -4.02
N HIS A 40 -4.29 -11.28 -5.06
CA HIS A 40 -5.72 -11.53 -4.93
C HIS A 40 -6.01 -12.95 -4.39
N LYS A 41 -5.35 -13.97 -4.95
CA LYS A 41 -5.54 -15.36 -4.51
C LYS A 41 -5.07 -15.58 -3.08
N LEU A 42 -3.90 -15.04 -2.71
CA LEU A 42 -3.40 -15.13 -1.35
C LEU A 42 -4.34 -14.42 -0.37
N TYR A 43 -4.77 -13.20 -0.70
CA TYR A 43 -5.72 -12.44 0.11
C TYR A 43 -7.03 -13.21 0.36
N GLU A 44 -7.61 -13.81 -0.68
CA GLU A 44 -8.85 -14.59 -0.55
C GLU A 44 -8.70 -15.82 0.36
N ILE A 45 -7.53 -16.45 0.38
CA ILE A 45 -7.22 -17.55 1.31
C ILE A 45 -7.12 -17.02 2.74
N ILE A 46 -6.28 -16.01 2.96
CA ILE A 46 -6.03 -15.47 4.31
C ILE A 46 -7.30 -14.87 4.91
N ARG A 47 -8.06 -14.11 4.13
CA ARG A 47 -9.33 -13.51 4.58
C ARG A 47 -10.36 -14.52 5.08
N LYS A 48 -10.36 -15.74 4.52
CA LYS A 48 -11.28 -16.82 4.90
C LYS A 48 -10.73 -17.72 6.01
N THR A 49 -9.48 -17.53 6.39
CA THR A 49 -8.88 -18.25 7.52
C THR A 49 -9.41 -17.66 8.83
N PRO A 50 -9.89 -18.50 9.77
CA PRO A 50 -10.33 -18.02 11.08
C PRO A 50 -9.20 -17.32 11.84
N GLU A 51 -9.55 -16.33 12.65
CA GLU A 51 -8.58 -15.64 13.51
C GLU A 51 -7.89 -16.61 14.48
N GLY A 52 -6.59 -16.37 14.73
CA GLY A 52 -5.78 -17.19 15.64
C GLY A 52 -5.29 -18.50 15.05
N VAL A 53 -5.65 -18.83 13.82
CA VAL A 53 -5.11 -20.03 13.14
C VAL A 53 -3.71 -19.74 12.62
N MET A 54 -2.77 -20.62 12.95
CA MET A 54 -1.41 -20.56 12.39
C MET A 54 -1.47 -20.87 10.88
N VAL A 55 -0.80 -20.05 10.09
CA VAL A 55 -0.65 -20.22 8.64
C VAL A 55 0.78 -20.61 8.33
N GLU A 56 0.96 -21.78 7.75
CA GLU A 56 2.25 -22.28 7.27
C GLU A 56 2.37 -21.98 5.77
N VAL A 57 3.52 -21.47 5.37
CA VAL A 57 3.84 -21.18 3.96
C VAL A 57 5.13 -21.89 3.59
N GLU A 58 5.10 -22.67 2.53
CA GLU A 58 6.24 -23.44 2.03
C GLU A 58 6.33 -23.28 0.51
N VAL A 59 7.51 -22.94 0.01
CA VAL A 59 7.77 -22.87 -1.43
C VAL A 59 8.47 -24.17 -1.86
N SER A 60 8.02 -24.75 -2.96
CA SER A 60 8.63 -25.97 -3.53
C SER A 60 10.08 -25.73 -3.94
N SER A 61 10.87 -26.78 -3.97
CA SER A 61 12.31 -26.70 -4.28
C SER A 61 12.62 -26.18 -5.68
N ASP A 62 11.68 -26.33 -6.63
CA ASP A 62 11.75 -25.75 -7.98
C ASP A 62 11.33 -24.26 -8.04
N GLY A 63 10.76 -23.74 -6.95
CA GLY A 63 10.27 -22.35 -6.88
C GLY A 63 8.94 -22.08 -7.57
N ASP A 64 8.32 -23.09 -8.18
CA ASP A 64 7.15 -22.91 -9.05
C ASP A 64 5.83 -22.84 -8.28
N ARG A 65 5.79 -23.38 -7.07
CA ARG A 65 4.56 -23.48 -6.28
C ARG A 65 4.79 -23.11 -4.83
N MET A 66 3.80 -22.44 -4.26
CA MET A 66 3.71 -22.13 -2.83
C MET A 66 2.53 -22.88 -2.22
N SER A 67 2.81 -23.70 -1.22
CA SER A 67 1.81 -24.34 -0.37
C SER A 67 1.44 -23.39 0.77
N VAL A 68 0.15 -23.20 1.00
CA VAL A 68 -0.39 -22.44 2.15
C VAL A 68 -1.27 -23.39 2.94
N LYS A 69 -0.89 -23.67 4.21
CA LYS A 69 -1.69 -24.48 5.12
C LYS A 69 -2.28 -23.59 6.22
N ALA A 70 -3.57 -23.72 6.46
CA ALA A 70 -4.28 -23.02 7.52
C ALA A 70 -5.22 -24.00 8.23
N GLY A 71 -4.83 -24.48 9.39
CA GLY A 71 -5.54 -25.55 10.10
C GLY A 71 -5.60 -26.83 9.26
N LYS A 72 -6.82 -27.25 8.88
CA LYS A 72 -7.03 -28.46 8.03
C LYS A 72 -7.02 -28.15 6.53
N ALA A 73 -7.05 -26.89 6.15
CA ALA A 73 -7.08 -26.51 4.74
C ALA A 73 -5.65 -26.40 4.19
N LYS A 74 -5.48 -26.89 2.95
CA LYS A 74 -4.22 -26.78 2.20
C LYS A 74 -4.50 -26.24 0.81
N PHE A 75 -3.77 -25.21 0.42
CA PHE A 75 -3.88 -24.57 -0.88
C PHE A 75 -2.53 -24.63 -1.59
N SER A 76 -2.54 -24.61 -2.91
CA SER A 76 -1.34 -24.52 -3.73
C SER A 76 -1.49 -23.39 -4.72
N LEU A 77 -0.58 -22.42 -4.65
CA LEU A 77 -0.51 -21.26 -5.53
C LEU A 77 0.66 -21.41 -6.50
N ALA A 78 0.48 -21.01 -7.75
CA ALA A 78 1.60 -20.88 -8.68
C ALA A 78 2.43 -19.66 -8.27
N CYS A 79 3.74 -19.84 -8.25
CA CYS A 79 4.70 -18.78 -8.04
C CYS A 79 5.12 -18.14 -9.38
N ILE A 80 5.57 -16.91 -9.30
CA ILE A 80 6.23 -16.19 -10.38
C ILE A 80 7.63 -15.85 -9.86
N SER A 81 8.65 -15.88 -10.73
CA SER A 81 10.00 -15.51 -10.31
C SER A 81 10.01 -14.15 -9.59
N ALA A 82 10.71 -14.08 -8.47
CA ALA A 82 10.85 -12.84 -7.72
C ALA A 82 11.54 -11.74 -8.53
N ASP A 83 12.39 -12.12 -9.49
CA ASP A 83 13.09 -11.20 -10.41
C ASP A 83 12.12 -10.51 -11.39
N ALA A 84 10.96 -11.12 -11.65
CA ALA A 84 9.92 -10.54 -12.49
C ALA A 84 9.03 -9.54 -11.73
N PHE A 85 9.22 -9.38 -10.41
CA PHE A 85 8.46 -8.40 -9.63
C PHE A 85 8.93 -6.98 -9.96
N PRO A 86 8.03 -6.03 -10.25
CA PRO A 86 8.40 -4.66 -10.59
C PRO A 86 9.26 -4.02 -9.51
N TYR A 87 10.38 -3.43 -9.91
CA TYR A 87 11.26 -2.73 -8.98
C TYR A 87 10.62 -1.38 -8.61
N ILE A 88 10.22 -1.25 -7.38
CA ILE A 88 9.72 0.02 -6.85
C ILE A 88 10.93 0.79 -6.33
N ASN A 89 11.32 1.82 -7.07
CA ASN A 89 12.40 2.68 -6.64
C ASN A 89 11.97 3.39 -5.34
N ALA A 90 12.68 3.11 -4.24
CA ALA A 90 12.53 3.92 -3.05
C ALA A 90 12.87 5.39 -3.37
N ILE A 91 12.07 6.31 -2.88
CA ILE A 91 12.34 7.75 -2.98
C ILE A 91 13.66 8.01 -2.22
N LYS A 92 14.74 8.25 -2.96
CA LYS A 92 16.09 8.40 -2.37
C LYS A 92 16.30 9.74 -1.71
N ASP A 93 15.64 10.80 -2.19
CA ASP A 93 15.85 12.19 -1.77
C ASP A 93 14.53 12.87 -1.32
N GLY A 94 13.60 12.09 -0.77
CA GLY A 94 12.31 12.59 -0.31
C GLY A 94 12.42 13.34 1.02
N LYS A 95 11.68 14.44 1.15
CA LYS A 95 11.46 15.10 2.45
C LYS A 95 10.47 14.29 3.28
N THR A 96 10.69 14.21 4.56
CA THR A 96 9.83 13.48 5.51
C THR A 96 9.20 14.47 6.49
N PHE A 97 7.92 14.36 6.70
CA PHE A 97 7.21 15.11 7.73
C PHE A 97 6.21 14.21 8.45
N SER A 98 5.80 14.64 9.65
CA SER A 98 4.81 13.91 10.45
C SER A 98 3.47 14.61 10.42
N ILE A 99 2.40 13.84 10.29
CA ILE A 99 1.02 14.35 10.30
C ILE A 99 0.17 13.53 11.27
N ASN A 100 -0.73 14.20 12.00
CA ASN A 100 -1.66 13.50 12.88
C ASN A 100 -2.61 12.61 12.06
N GLY A 101 -2.64 11.31 12.36
CA GLY A 101 -3.40 10.31 11.61
C GLY A 101 -4.91 10.58 11.56
N LYS A 102 -5.51 11.16 12.62
CA LYS A 102 -6.94 11.53 12.62
C LYS A 102 -7.21 12.68 11.64
N ASN A 103 -6.31 13.65 11.58
CA ASN A 103 -6.41 14.78 10.65
C ASN A 103 -6.25 14.32 9.20
N LEU A 104 -5.25 13.48 8.93
CA LEU A 104 -5.04 12.89 7.61
C LEU A 104 -6.26 12.08 7.16
N LYS A 105 -6.75 11.16 8.01
CA LYS A 105 -7.95 10.37 7.72
C LYS A 105 -9.15 11.26 7.39
N ARG A 106 -9.37 12.32 8.18
CA ARG A 106 -10.45 13.28 7.94
C ARG A 106 -10.30 13.99 6.59
N ALA A 107 -9.09 14.46 6.26
CA ALA A 107 -8.82 15.14 5.00
C ALA A 107 -9.07 14.21 3.81
N LEU A 108 -8.50 13.00 3.83
CA LEU A 108 -8.68 12.02 2.76
C LEU A 108 -10.15 11.62 2.60
N THR A 109 -10.86 11.31 3.70
CA THR A 109 -12.28 10.93 3.64
C THR A 109 -13.17 12.03 3.06
N LYS A 110 -12.85 13.30 3.35
CA LYS A 110 -13.63 14.44 2.84
C LYS A 110 -13.26 14.83 1.41
N ALA A 111 -12.06 14.54 0.96
CA ALA A 111 -11.62 14.88 -0.39
C ALA A 111 -12.00 13.81 -1.42
N ILE A 112 -11.84 12.53 -1.10
CA ILE A 112 -11.91 11.40 -2.03
C ILE A 112 -13.26 11.28 -2.77
N PHE A 113 -14.37 11.74 -2.17
CA PHE A 113 -15.69 11.61 -2.79
C PHE A 113 -15.84 12.40 -4.10
N SER A 114 -14.96 13.37 -4.35
CA SER A 114 -14.93 14.16 -5.59
C SER A 114 -13.89 13.66 -6.58
N ALA A 115 -13.09 12.64 -6.25
CA ALA A 115 -12.15 12.05 -7.20
C ALA A 115 -12.91 11.31 -8.31
N SER A 116 -12.34 11.32 -9.52
CA SER A 116 -12.88 10.55 -10.64
C SER A 116 -12.63 9.05 -10.42
N THR A 117 -13.50 8.24 -10.99
CA THR A 117 -13.34 6.78 -11.09
C THR A 117 -13.20 6.32 -12.54
N GLU A 118 -13.00 7.27 -13.47
CA GLU A 118 -12.88 6.98 -14.89
C GLU A 118 -11.45 6.62 -15.27
N ASP A 119 -11.24 5.43 -15.85
CA ASP A 119 -9.91 4.94 -16.26
C ASP A 119 -9.23 5.83 -17.32
N THR A 120 -10.01 6.57 -18.10
CA THR A 120 -9.49 7.47 -19.16
C THR A 120 -8.92 8.78 -18.61
N ARG A 121 -9.23 9.15 -17.36
CA ARG A 121 -8.79 10.37 -16.70
C ARG A 121 -8.03 10.07 -15.42
N GLN A 122 -7.00 9.21 -15.52
CA GLN A 122 -6.21 8.73 -14.37
C GLN A 122 -5.65 9.87 -13.50
N TYR A 123 -5.32 11.02 -14.08
CA TYR A 123 -4.84 12.20 -13.36
C TYR A 123 -5.90 12.83 -12.43
N LEU A 124 -7.17 12.43 -12.50
CA LEU A 124 -8.24 12.84 -11.59
C LEU A 124 -8.62 11.73 -10.58
N ASN A 125 -8.01 10.56 -10.66
CA ASN A 125 -8.37 9.41 -9.83
C ASN A 125 -7.78 9.45 -8.42
N GLY A 126 -7.25 10.57 -8.00
CA GLY A 126 -6.59 10.74 -6.71
C GLY A 126 -6.91 12.05 -6.01
N ILE A 127 -6.20 12.27 -4.92
CA ILE A 127 -6.23 13.50 -4.15
C ILE A 127 -4.90 14.22 -4.38
N TYR A 128 -4.95 15.43 -4.90
CA TYR A 128 -3.80 16.29 -5.03
C TYR A 128 -3.49 16.95 -3.69
N MET A 129 -2.29 16.72 -3.18
CA MET A 129 -1.82 17.29 -1.92
C MET A 129 -0.71 18.30 -2.20
N HIS A 130 -0.85 19.53 -1.71
CA HIS A 130 0.12 20.59 -1.90
C HIS A 130 0.05 21.64 -0.79
N VAL A 131 1.11 22.44 -0.69
CA VAL A 131 1.13 23.61 0.18
C VAL A 131 0.38 24.75 -0.52
N ALA A 132 -0.48 25.43 0.21
CA ALA A 132 -1.27 26.57 -0.27
C ALA A 132 -1.40 27.66 0.80
N SER A 133 -1.82 28.84 0.40
CA SER A 133 -2.28 29.86 1.37
C SER A 133 -3.72 29.60 1.74
N CYS A 134 -4.00 29.49 3.03
CA CYS A 134 -5.35 29.40 3.58
C CYS A 134 -6.07 30.77 3.52
N LYS A 135 -7.38 30.78 3.82
CA LYS A 135 -8.22 32.00 3.80
C LYS A 135 -7.74 33.09 4.78
N ASP A 136 -7.04 32.70 5.85
CA ASP A 136 -6.43 33.58 6.84
C ASP A 136 -5.03 34.08 6.44
N GLY A 137 -4.53 33.70 5.25
CA GLY A 137 -3.20 34.05 4.74
C GLY A 137 -2.08 33.15 5.24
N ASN A 138 -2.34 32.24 6.18
CA ASN A 138 -1.32 31.32 6.68
C ASN A 138 -1.09 30.14 5.70
N PRO A 139 0.12 29.58 5.66
CA PRO A 139 0.38 28.38 4.87
C PRO A 139 -0.37 27.17 5.44
N CYS A 140 -0.89 26.34 4.56
CA CYS A 140 -1.61 25.13 4.93
C CYS A 140 -1.30 23.98 3.98
N LEU A 141 -1.48 22.77 4.46
CA LEU A 141 -1.46 21.56 3.64
C LEU A 141 -2.87 21.33 3.08
N ARG A 142 -3.02 21.49 1.77
CA ARG A 142 -4.29 21.40 1.07
C ARG A 142 -4.43 20.07 0.36
N PHE A 143 -5.62 19.47 0.48
CA PHE A 143 -6.04 18.25 -0.19
C PHE A 143 -7.19 18.57 -1.13
N VAL A 144 -7.04 18.31 -2.43
CA VAL A 144 -8.04 18.63 -3.45
C VAL A 144 -8.32 17.38 -4.28
N ALA A 145 -9.60 17.17 -4.59
CA ALA A 145 -10.02 16.19 -5.59
C ALA A 145 -11.15 16.75 -6.45
N THR A 146 -11.19 16.34 -7.70
CA THR A 146 -12.25 16.72 -8.65
C THR A 146 -12.45 15.63 -9.69
N ASP A 147 -13.68 15.51 -10.19
CA ASP A 147 -14.06 14.69 -11.35
C ASP A 147 -14.42 15.55 -12.58
N GLY A 148 -14.21 16.88 -12.50
CA GLY A 148 -14.57 17.85 -13.52
C GLY A 148 -15.98 18.42 -13.38
N HIS A 149 -16.84 17.84 -12.54
CA HIS A 149 -18.22 18.30 -12.26
C HIS A 149 -18.35 18.85 -10.84
N ARG A 150 -17.56 18.36 -9.92
CA ARG A 150 -17.51 18.79 -8.52
C ARG A 150 -16.06 18.84 -8.05
N LEU A 151 -15.82 19.62 -7.02
CA LEU A 151 -14.51 19.76 -6.39
C LEU A 151 -14.69 19.73 -4.88
N SER A 152 -13.80 19.02 -4.20
CA SER A 152 -13.66 19.09 -2.76
C SER A 152 -12.28 19.58 -2.37
N GLN A 153 -12.24 20.42 -1.35
CA GLN A 153 -11.01 20.97 -0.78
C GLN A 153 -11.05 20.84 0.74
N VAL A 154 -9.94 20.38 1.30
CA VAL A 154 -9.75 20.31 2.74
C VAL A 154 -8.38 20.87 3.09
N ASP A 155 -8.35 21.83 3.99
CA ASP A 155 -7.12 22.44 4.46
C ASP A 155 -6.80 21.95 5.89
N LEU A 156 -5.54 21.62 6.13
CA LEU A 156 -4.98 21.30 7.44
C LEU A 156 -3.86 22.31 7.74
N ALA A 157 -3.61 22.56 9.03
CA ALA A 157 -2.41 23.32 9.41
C ALA A 157 -1.18 22.65 8.80
N LEU A 158 -0.25 23.46 8.29
CA LEU A 158 0.97 22.96 7.67
C LEU A 158 1.83 22.25 8.72
N PRO A 159 2.15 20.97 8.56
CA PRO A 159 3.11 20.29 9.44
C PRO A 159 4.52 20.84 9.23
N GLU A 160 5.33 20.80 10.28
CA GLU A 160 6.76 21.12 10.19
C GLU A 160 7.46 20.15 9.22
N GLY A 161 8.28 20.68 8.32
CA GLY A 161 8.98 19.92 7.28
C GLY A 161 8.15 19.66 6.01
N ALA A 162 6.92 20.19 5.93
CA ALA A 162 6.04 20.01 4.78
C ALA A 162 5.99 21.22 3.82
N GLU A 163 6.91 22.18 3.94
CA GLU A 163 6.84 23.48 3.24
C GLU A 163 6.88 23.39 1.72
N ASP A 164 7.47 22.32 1.16
CA ASP A 164 7.59 22.11 -0.29
C ASP A 164 6.87 20.86 -0.80
N VAL A 165 5.84 20.39 -0.08
CA VAL A 165 5.12 19.19 -0.48
C VAL A 165 4.20 19.44 -1.66
N ILE A 166 4.41 18.64 -2.70
CA ILE A 166 3.51 18.49 -3.85
C ILE A 166 3.35 16.99 -4.12
N ALA A 167 2.15 16.50 -4.02
CA ALA A 167 1.82 15.09 -4.30
C ALA A 167 0.38 14.92 -4.82
#